data_4a67e0bcadf84c0cdda80b6ffcc05144
#
_entry.id   4a67e0bcadf84c0cdda80b6ffcc05144
#
_cell.length_a   1.000
_cell.length_b   1.000
_cell.length_c   1.000
_cell.angle_alpha   90.00
_cell.angle_beta   90.00
_cell.angle_gamma   90.00
#
_symmetry.space_group_name_H-M   'P 1'
#
loop_
_entity.id
_entity.type
_entity.pdbx_description
1 polymer ?
#
loop_
_entity_poly.entity_id
_entity_poly.type
_entity_poly.pdbx_seq_one_letter_code
_entity_poly.pdbx_strand_id
1 'polypeptide(L)'
;MKPSVILYKTLPDDLLQRLEEHFSVIQVKNLRPETVSQHAEAFAQAEGLLGSSEKVDAALLEKMPKLRATSTVSVGYDNFDVEALNARRVLLMHTPTVLTETVADTVMALVLSTARRVVEVAERVKAGEWTKSIGPDWFGTDVHHKTLGIVGMGRIGMALAQRAHFGFGMPILYNARRQHPQAEERFNARYCDLDTLLQEADFVCLILPLSEETHHLFGQAQFAKMKSSAIFINAGRGPVVDEQALIAALQNGEIHAAGLDVFEHEPLAKDSPLLSLPNVVALPHIGSATHETRYNMAACAVDNLIDALNGNVEKNCVNPQVK
;
A
#
# COMPACT_ATOMS: atom_id res chain seq x y z
N MET A 1 -33.05 4.60 19.44
CA MET A 1 -32.07 5.68 19.17
C MET A 1 -31.05 5.06 18.22
N LYS A 2 -30.63 5.75 17.14
CA LYS A 2 -29.57 5.22 16.26
C LYS A 2 -28.26 5.14 17.03
N PRO A 3 -27.43 4.07 16.81
CA PRO A 3 -26.06 4.03 17.36
C PRO A 3 -25.24 5.22 16.90
N SER A 4 -24.31 5.68 17.74
CA SER A 4 -23.43 6.84 17.41
C SER A 4 -22.15 6.35 16.73
N VAL A 5 -21.70 7.06 15.70
CA VAL A 5 -20.50 6.77 14.92
C VAL A 5 -19.64 8.02 14.78
N ILE A 6 -18.34 7.89 15.07
CA ILE A 6 -17.34 8.93 14.77
C ILE A 6 -16.83 8.70 13.34
N LEU A 7 -16.93 9.73 12.51
CA LEU A 7 -16.39 9.78 11.16
C LEU A 7 -15.22 10.77 11.11
N TYR A 8 -14.01 10.29 10.86
CA TYR A 8 -12.78 11.12 10.77
C TYR A 8 -12.18 11.15 9.36
N LYS A 9 -13.06 11.04 8.34
CA LYS A 9 -12.70 11.15 6.92
C LYS A 9 -13.87 11.75 6.15
N THR A 10 -13.57 12.64 5.21
CA THR A 10 -14.60 13.15 4.29
C THR A 10 -15.07 12.01 3.39
N LEU A 11 -16.38 11.82 3.31
CA LEU A 11 -17.05 10.90 2.41
C LEU A 11 -17.77 11.66 1.29
N PRO A 12 -18.00 11.05 0.12
CA PRO A 12 -19.02 11.51 -0.83
C PRO A 12 -20.39 11.67 -0.15
N ASP A 13 -21.17 12.66 -0.59
CA ASP A 13 -22.45 13.02 0.05
C ASP A 13 -23.45 11.86 0.11
N ASP A 14 -23.55 11.07 -0.94
CA ASP A 14 -24.40 9.88 -1.02
C ASP A 14 -23.99 8.79 -0.01
N LEU A 15 -22.70 8.61 0.20
CA LEU A 15 -22.19 7.66 1.20
C LEU A 15 -22.35 8.17 2.62
N LEU A 16 -22.19 9.48 2.83
CA LEU A 16 -22.49 10.10 4.12
C LEU A 16 -23.98 9.94 4.45
N GLN A 17 -24.87 10.27 3.52
CA GLN A 17 -26.32 10.09 3.68
C GLN A 17 -26.67 8.64 4.02
N ARG A 18 -26.07 7.67 3.29
CA ARG A 18 -26.25 6.24 3.56
C ARG A 18 -25.81 5.86 4.99
N LEU A 19 -24.71 6.40 5.47
CA LEU A 19 -24.23 6.17 6.83
C LEU A 19 -25.21 6.78 7.86
N GLU A 20 -25.75 7.98 7.60
CA GLU A 20 -26.73 8.68 8.43
C GLU A 20 -28.11 8.02 8.47
N GLU A 21 -28.47 7.25 7.44
CA GLU A 21 -29.69 6.42 7.47
C GLU A 21 -29.66 5.39 8.61
N HIS A 22 -28.46 4.88 8.94
CA HIS A 22 -28.25 3.84 9.95
C HIS A 22 -27.82 4.39 11.30
N PHE A 23 -27.05 5.48 11.34
CA PHE A 23 -26.32 5.96 12.51
C PHE A 23 -26.53 7.45 12.78
N SER A 24 -26.26 7.87 14.03
CA SER A 24 -26.02 9.26 14.38
C SER A 24 -24.54 9.56 14.14
N VAL A 25 -24.23 10.25 13.03
CA VAL A 25 -22.84 10.48 12.58
C VAL A 25 -22.30 11.78 13.17
N ILE A 26 -21.14 11.69 13.80
CA ILE A 26 -20.39 12.85 14.33
C ILE A 26 -19.08 12.93 13.54
N GLN A 27 -18.97 13.97 12.73
CA GLN A 27 -17.79 14.23 11.91
C GLN A 27 -16.72 14.97 12.72
N VAL A 28 -15.49 14.45 12.70
CA VAL A 28 -14.32 15.08 13.32
C VAL A 28 -13.18 15.18 12.30
N LYS A 29 -12.28 16.12 12.50
CA LYS A 29 -11.19 16.39 11.56
C LYS A 29 -10.10 15.29 11.56
N ASN A 30 -9.81 14.74 12.74
CA ASN A 30 -8.75 13.75 12.98
C ASN A 30 -8.96 13.07 14.35
N LEU A 31 -8.08 12.13 14.72
CA LEU A 31 -8.11 11.46 16.02
C LEU A 31 -7.03 11.96 17.00
N ARG A 32 -6.48 13.16 16.79
CA ARG A 32 -5.47 13.74 17.68
C ARG A 32 -6.05 14.03 19.07
N PRO A 33 -5.22 14.02 20.14
CA PRO A 33 -5.68 14.21 21.52
C PRO A 33 -6.54 15.46 21.74
N GLU A 34 -6.23 16.56 21.04
CA GLU A 34 -6.98 17.82 21.16
C GLU A 34 -8.41 17.66 20.61
N THR A 35 -8.56 17.01 19.44
CA THR A 35 -9.86 16.74 18.82
C THR A 35 -10.67 15.77 19.68
N VAL A 36 -10.04 14.70 20.17
CA VAL A 36 -10.70 13.73 21.06
C VAL A 36 -11.19 14.40 22.35
N SER A 37 -10.39 15.29 22.94
CA SER A 37 -10.76 16.03 24.15
C SER A 37 -11.92 17.01 23.90
N GLN A 38 -11.93 17.71 22.76
CA GLN A 38 -13.01 18.62 22.38
C GLN A 38 -14.35 17.90 22.19
N HIS A 39 -14.33 16.64 21.76
CA HIS A 39 -15.50 15.82 21.49
C HIS A 39 -15.65 14.64 22.47
N ALA A 40 -15.13 14.78 23.69
CA ALA A 40 -14.99 13.68 24.66
C ALA A 40 -16.29 12.91 24.90
N GLU A 41 -17.43 13.60 25.03
CA GLU A 41 -18.73 12.95 25.22
C GLU A 41 -19.13 12.12 23.98
N ALA A 42 -18.90 12.65 22.78
CA ALA A 42 -19.17 11.94 21.53
C ALA A 42 -18.34 10.67 21.39
N PHE A 43 -17.04 10.76 21.68
CA PHE A 43 -16.15 9.57 21.68
C PHE A 43 -16.58 8.55 22.72
N ALA A 44 -16.95 8.98 23.93
CA ALA A 44 -17.40 8.06 25.00
C ALA A 44 -18.72 7.33 24.67
N GLN A 45 -19.57 7.89 23.82
CA GLN A 45 -20.86 7.30 23.42
C GLN A 45 -20.80 6.54 22.09
N ALA A 46 -19.72 6.70 21.29
CA ALA A 46 -19.62 6.12 19.97
C ALA A 46 -19.51 4.58 20.03
N GLU A 47 -20.34 3.93 19.21
CA GLU A 47 -20.32 2.49 19.00
C GLU A 47 -19.54 2.10 17.74
N GLY A 48 -19.35 3.03 16.81
CA GLY A 48 -18.60 2.85 15.57
C GLY A 48 -17.57 3.94 15.32
N LEU A 49 -16.50 3.57 14.59
CA LEU A 49 -15.43 4.47 14.15
C LEU A 49 -15.12 4.22 12.67
N LEU A 50 -15.14 5.28 11.83
CA LEU A 50 -14.87 5.15 10.40
C LEU A 50 -13.92 6.25 9.91
N GLY A 51 -12.87 5.84 9.20
CA GLY A 51 -11.92 6.75 8.58
C GLY A 51 -10.69 6.04 8.02
N SER A 52 -9.54 6.73 7.97
CA SER A 52 -8.27 6.14 7.52
C SER A 52 -7.07 6.97 7.99
N SER A 53 -5.87 6.34 7.96
CA SER A 53 -4.59 7.03 8.11
C SER A 53 -4.28 7.63 9.50
N GLU A 54 -5.15 7.47 10.48
CA GLU A 54 -4.92 7.89 11.86
C GLU A 54 -4.65 6.66 12.75
N LYS A 55 -3.88 6.87 13.80
CA LYS A 55 -3.54 5.80 14.75
C LYS A 55 -4.75 5.47 15.65
N VAL A 56 -5.07 4.19 15.76
CA VAL A 56 -6.09 3.65 16.65
C VAL A 56 -5.42 2.70 17.63
N ASP A 57 -5.03 3.23 18.77
CA ASP A 57 -4.30 2.51 19.81
C ASP A 57 -5.11 2.36 21.11
N ALA A 58 -4.52 1.67 22.09
CA ALA A 58 -5.13 1.45 23.41
C ALA A 58 -5.55 2.76 24.09
N ALA A 59 -4.78 3.86 23.94
CA ALA A 59 -5.08 5.14 24.56
C ALA A 59 -6.34 5.78 23.98
N LEU A 60 -6.54 5.70 22.66
CA LEU A 60 -7.78 6.14 22.01
C LEU A 60 -8.96 5.25 22.45
N LEU A 61 -8.76 3.94 22.47
CA LEU A 61 -9.80 2.99 22.85
C LEU A 61 -10.31 3.21 24.28
N GLU A 62 -9.48 3.67 25.22
CA GLU A 62 -9.90 4.06 26.57
C GLU A 62 -10.93 5.21 26.55
N LYS A 63 -10.88 6.09 25.56
CA LYS A 63 -11.83 7.19 25.38
C LYS A 63 -13.13 6.75 24.70
N MET A 64 -13.19 5.51 24.20
CA MET A 64 -14.31 4.94 23.45
C MET A 64 -14.84 3.65 24.10
N PRO A 65 -15.36 3.70 25.35
CA PRO A 65 -15.74 2.50 26.09
C PRO A 65 -16.90 1.72 25.48
N LYS A 66 -17.68 2.34 24.60
CA LYS A 66 -18.82 1.70 23.91
C LYS A 66 -18.50 1.25 22.49
N LEU A 67 -17.25 1.43 22.02
CA LEU A 67 -16.86 1.05 20.67
C LEU A 67 -17.04 -0.47 20.46
N ARG A 68 -17.74 -0.82 19.38
CA ARG A 68 -18.04 -2.21 18.97
C ARG A 68 -17.35 -2.59 17.66
N ALA A 69 -17.26 -1.62 16.74
CA ALA A 69 -16.64 -1.85 15.44
C ALA A 69 -15.89 -0.61 14.94
N THR A 70 -14.81 -0.84 14.22
CA THR A 70 -14.11 0.16 13.43
C THR A 70 -13.97 -0.31 11.99
N SER A 71 -14.05 0.64 11.04
CA SER A 71 -13.89 0.36 9.62
C SER A 71 -12.87 1.33 9.01
N THR A 72 -11.83 0.79 8.39
CA THR A 72 -10.82 1.61 7.72
C THR A 72 -11.02 1.66 6.21
N VAL A 73 -10.92 2.85 5.62
CA VAL A 73 -10.94 3.07 4.17
C VAL A 73 -9.54 2.74 3.61
N SER A 74 -9.06 1.54 3.88
CA SER A 74 -7.75 1.04 3.43
C SER A 74 -7.71 -0.49 3.46
N VAL A 75 -6.73 -1.08 2.77
CA VAL A 75 -6.39 -2.52 2.90
C VAL A 75 -5.45 -2.74 4.07
N GLY A 76 -4.44 -1.90 4.20
CA GLY A 76 -3.52 -1.94 5.33
C GLY A 76 -4.18 -1.42 6.59
N TYR A 77 -3.81 -2.00 7.72
CA TYR A 77 -4.31 -1.65 9.05
C TYR A 77 -3.18 -1.60 10.08
N ASP A 78 -1.99 -1.37 9.64
CA ASP A 78 -0.77 -1.24 10.45
C ASP A 78 -0.81 -0.07 11.44
N ASN A 79 -1.74 0.88 11.25
CA ASN A 79 -2.05 1.95 12.19
C ASN A 79 -3.06 1.57 13.29
N PHE A 80 -3.55 0.33 13.31
CA PHE A 80 -4.47 -0.18 14.33
C PHE A 80 -3.75 -1.14 15.27
N ASP A 81 -3.93 -0.93 16.58
CA ASP A 81 -3.54 -1.89 17.62
C ASP A 81 -4.57 -3.03 17.67
N VAL A 82 -4.31 -4.07 16.87
CA VAL A 82 -5.23 -5.21 16.71
C VAL A 82 -5.37 -5.99 18.03
N GLU A 83 -4.31 -6.07 18.84
CA GLU A 83 -4.37 -6.75 20.14
C GLU A 83 -5.25 -6.01 21.12
N ALA A 84 -5.14 -4.68 21.19
CA ALA A 84 -6.01 -3.85 22.02
C ALA A 84 -7.48 -3.93 21.56
N LEU A 85 -7.73 -3.96 20.24
CA LEU A 85 -9.07 -4.16 19.69
C LEU A 85 -9.63 -5.54 20.08
N ASN A 86 -8.82 -6.60 19.98
CA ASN A 86 -9.20 -7.96 20.34
C ASN A 86 -9.53 -8.06 21.84
N ALA A 87 -8.70 -7.49 22.70
CA ALA A 87 -8.91 -7.49 24.17
C ALA A 87 -10.24 -6.84 24.55
N ARG A 88 -10.72 -5.87 23.76
CA ARG A 88 -11.98 -5.15 23.97
C ARG A 88 -13.14 -5.68 23.14
N ARG A 89 -12.94 -6.75 22.37
CA ARG A 89 -13.91 -7.34 21.45
C ARG A 89 -14.47 -6.33 20.44
N VAL A 90 -13.60 -5.45 19.93
CA VAL A 90 -13.93 -4.47 18.89
C VAL A 90 -13.56 -5.05 17.52
N LEU A 91 -14.53 -5.10 16.62
CA LEU A 91 -14.33 -5.59 15.26
C LEU A 91 -13.53 -4.58 14.43
N LEU A 92 -12.56 -5.06 13.65
CA LEU A 92 -11.81 -4.29 12.67
C LEU A 92 -12.17 -4.72 11.26
N MET A 93 -12.79 -3.79 10.51
CA MET A 93 -13.15 -3.98 9.10
C MET A 93 -12.18 -3.22 8.20
N HIS A 94 -11.85 -3.79 7.02
CA HIS A 94 -10.98 -3.16 6.03
C HIS A 94 -11.49 -3.39 4.60
N THR A 95 -10.80 -2.86 3.57
CA THR A 95 -11.31 -2.88 2.18
C THR A 95 -10.39 -3.66 1.22
N PRO A 96 -10.23 -4.99 1.38
CA PRO A 96 -9.14 -5.75 0.77
C PRO A 96 -9.28 -6.05 -0.73
N THR A 97 -10.46 -5.88 -1.32
CA THR A 97 -10.75 -6.36 -2.69
C THR A 97 -10.83 -5.24 -3.72
N VAL A 98 -11.27 -4.06 -3.32
CA VAL A 98 -11.71 -2.99 -4.24
C VAL A 98 -10.57 -2.21 -4.90
N LEU A 99 -9.33 -2.36 -4.44
CA LEU A 99 -8.16 -1.61 -4.98
C LEU A 99 -7.11 -2.50 -5.66
N THR A 100 -7.33 -3.81 -5.72
CA THR A 100 -6.33 -4.78 -6.19
C THR A 100 -5.81 -4.44 -7.59
N GLU A 101 -6.71 -4.19 -8.53
CA GLU A 101 -6.38 -3.91 -9.93
C GLU A 101 -5.67 -2.56 -10.07
N THR A 102 -6.19 -1.53 -9.40
CA THR A 102 -5.63 -0.17 -9.46
C THR A 102 -4.20 -0.11 -8.93
N VAL A 103 -3.92 -0.80 -7.81
CA VAL A 103 -2.56 -0.87 -7.27
C VAL A 103 -1.64 -1.64 -8.23
N ALA A 104 -2.11 -2.74 -8.82
CA ALA A 104 -1.32 -3.48 -9.80
C ALA A 104 -0.99 -2.64 -11.05
N ASP A 105 -1.91 -1.76 -11.49
CA ASP A 105 -1.66 -0.80 -12.57
C ASP A 105 -0.57 0.20 -12.18
N THR A 106 -0.62 0.75 -10.96
CA THR A 106 0.41 1.67 -10.46
C THR A 106 1.78 0.99 -10.37
N VAL A 107 1.84 -0.27 -9.92
CA VAL A 107 3.11 -1.03 -9.88
C VAL A 107 3.67 -1.22 -11.29
N MET A 108 2.84 -1.57 -12.29
CA MET A 108 3.29 -1.66 -13.67
C MET A 108 3.71 -0.30 -14.23
N ALA A 109 3.02 0.78 -13.87
CA ALA A 109 3.42 2.14 -14.26
C ALA A 109 4.81 2.49 -13.69
N LEU A 110 5.09 2.14 -12.41
CA LEU A 110 6.42 2.31 -11.80
C LEU A 110 7.48 1.48 -12.54
N VAL A 111 7.21 0.19 -12.82
CA VAL A 111 8.13 -0.67 -13.60
C VAL A 111 8.48 -0.03 -14.94
N LEU A 112 7.47 0.40 -15.70
CA LEU A 112 7.66 1.01 -17.02
C LEU A 112 8.34 2.38 -16.93
N SER A 113 7.89 3.24 -16.01
CA SER A 113 8.43 4.60 -15.89
C SER A 113 9.88 4.61 -15.44
N THR A 114 10.25 3.70 -14.53
CA THR A 114 11.61 3.57 -14.02
C THR A 114 12.53 2.97 -15.08
N ALA A 115 12.14 1.83 -15.67
CA ALA A 115 12.94 1.16 -16.70
C ALA A 115 13.17 2.03 -17.94
N ARG A 116 12.14 2.76 -18.37
CA ARG A 116 12.19 3.60 -19.57
C ARG A 116 12.57 5.05 -19.27
N ARG A 117 12.89 5.39 -18.01
CA ARG A 117 13.30 6.74 -17.56
C ARG A 117 12.28 7.82 -17.94
N VAL A 118 10.97 7.44 -17.94
CA VAL A 118 9.90 8.29 -18.53
C VAL A 118 9.82 9.63 -17.82
N VAL A 119 9.89 9.66 -16.50
CA VAL A 119 9.77 10.90 -15.70
C VAL A 119 10.97 11.80 -15.95
N GLU A 120 12.19 11.29 -15.83
CA GLU A 120 13.42 12.03 -16.07
C GLU A 120 13.48 12.62 -17.48
N VAL A 121 13.23 11.76 -18.49
CA VAL A 121 13.28 12.20 -19.90
C VAL A 121 12.20 13.23 -20.19
N ALA A 122 11.00 13.09 -19.63
CA ALA A 122 9.93 14.07 -19.79
C ALA A 122 10.30 15.44 -19.20
N GLU A 123 10.94 15.46 -18.03
CA GLU A 123 11.41 16.73 -17.43
C GLU A 123 12.55 17.37 -18.24
N ARG A 124 13.47 16.58 -18.79
CA ARG A 124 14.51 17.06 -19.69
C ARG A 124 13.93 17.70 -20.96
N VAL A 125 12.87 17.12 -21.54
CA VAL A 125 12.18 17.72 -22.69
C VAL A 125 11.52 19.04 -22.32
N LYS A 126 10.84 19.11 -21.16
CA LYS A 126 10.24 20.38 -20.67
C LYS A 126 11.30 21.45 -20.35
N ALA A 127 12.49 21.05 -19.91
CA ALA A 127 13.62 21.94 -19.69
C ALA A 127 14.26 22.43 -21.00
N GLY A 128 13.83 21.96 -22.17
CA GLY A 128 14.36 22.37 -23.48
C GLY A 128 15.68 21.67 -23.88
N GLU A 129 16.04 20.59 -23.22
CA GLU A 129 17.30 19.85 -23.47
C GLU A 129 17.25 19.02 -24.78
N TRP A 130 16.07 18.77 -25.31
CA TRP A 130 15.93 18.02 -26.56
C TRP A 130 16.14 18.89 -27.77
N THR A 131 17.40 19.04 -28.20
CA THR A 131 17.83 19.91 -29.30
C THR A 131 18.31 19.17 -30.55
N LYS A 132 18.43 17.83 -30.48
CA LYS A 132 18.87 16.95 -31.58
C LYS A 132 18.36 15.52 -31.36
N SER A 133 18.62 14.63 -32.34
CA SER A 133 18.34 13.18 -32.14
C SER A 133 19.03 12.66 -30.88
N ILE A 134 18.29 11.84 -30.10
CA ILE A 134 18.78 11.29 -28.83
C ILE A 134 19.89 10.26 -29.04
N GLY A 135 20.82 10.19 -28.12
CA GLY A 135 21.88 9.18 -28.03
C GLY A 135 21.68 8.23 -26.84
N PRO A 136 22.62 7.32 -26.61
CA PRO A 136 22.55 6.32 -25.54
C PRO A 136 22.36 6.88 -24.11
N ASP A 137 22.76 8.11 -23.87
CA ASP A 137 22.57 8.85 -22.62
C ASP A 137 21.10 9.11 -22.26
N TRP A 138 20.19 8.93 -23.25
CA TRP A 138 18.74 9.03 -23.06
C TRP A 138 18.03 7.67 -23.02
N PHE A 139 18.77 6.57 -23.25
CA PHE A 139 18.15 5.25 -23.38
C PHE A 139 17.78 4.69 -22.00
N GLY A 140 16.65 3.96 -21.94
CA GLY A 140 16.27 3.10 -20.84
C GLY A 140 16.55 1.62 -21.13
N THR A 141 15.94 0.76 -20.34
CA THR A 141 16.05 -0.71 -20.48
C THR A 141 14.71 -1.32 -20.90
N ASP A 142 14.78 -2.51 -21.52
CA ASP A 142 13.59 -3.27 -21.89
C ASP A 142 12.90 -3.85 -20.65
N VAL A 143 11.59 -3.95 -20.72
CA VAL A 143 10.73 -4.59 -19.72
C VAL A 143 10.25 -5.95 -20.19
N HIS A 144 9.84 -6.04 -21.47
CA HIS A 144 9.34 -7.29 -22.04
C HIS A 144 10.38 -8.42 -21.97
N HIS A 145 9.92 -9.64 -21.65
CA HIS A 145 10.72 -10.86 -21.53
C HIS A 145 11.81 -10.81 -20.43
N LYS A 146 11.86 -9.76 -19.61
CA LYS A 146 12.72 -9.69 -18.43
C LYS A 146 12.05 -10.39 -17.25
N THR A 147 12.85 -10.95 -16.35
CA THR A 147 12.34 -11.68 -15.18
C THR A 147 11.80 -10.72 -14.12
N LEU A 148 10.53 -10.92 -13.74
CA LEU A 148 9.89 -10.21 -12.64
C LEU A 148 9.90 -11.06 -11.37
N GLY A 149 10.56 -10.58 -10.33
CA GLY A 149 10.50 -11.11 -8.98
C GLY A 149 9.42 -10.40 -8.16
N ILE A 150 8.45 -11.14 -7.63
CA ILE A 150 7.36 -10.61 -6.80
C ILE A 150 7.56 -11.09 -5.36
N VAL A 151 7.85 -10.16 -4.45
CA VAL A 151 7.94 -10.43 -3.01
C VAL A 151 6.58 -10.08 -2.40
N GLY A 152 5.79 -11.13 -2.15
CA GLY A 152 4.39 -11.00 -1.70
C GLY A 152 3.37 -11.38 -2.78
N MET A 153 3.08 -12.68 -2.96
CA MET A 153 2.11 -13.20 -3.93
C MET A 153 0.68 -13.22 -3.34
N GLY A 154 0.21 -12.04 -2.84
CA GLY A 154 -1.18 -11.81 -2.45
C GLY A 154 -2.06 -11.42 -3.63
N ARG A 155 -3.25 -10.83 -3.36
CA ARG A 155 -4.17 -10.37 -4.42
C ARG A 155 -3.50 -9.43 -5.42
N ILE A 156 -2.76 -8.43 -4.93
CA ILE A 156 -2.05 -7.45 -5.78
C ILE A 156 -0.91 -8.13 -6.54
N GLY A 157 -0.13 -9.01 -5.88
CA GLY A 157 0.93 -9.78 -6.55
C GLY A 157 0.41 -10.65 -7.68
N MET A 158 -0.74 -11.31 -7.50
CA MET A 158 -1.43 -12.09 -8.55
C MET A 158 -1.88 -11.20 -9.73
N ALA A 159 -2.45 -10.04 -9.44
CA ALA A 159 -2.89 -9.08 -10.47
C ALA A 159 -1.69 -8.47 -11.23
N LEU A 160 -0.58 -8.22 -10.53
CA LEU A 160 0.68 -7.79 -11.14
C LEU A 160 1.25 -8.91 -12.04
N ALA A 161 1.32 -10.15 -11.55
CA ALA A 161 1.81 -11.30 -12.32
C ALA A 161 1.01 -11.49 -13.62
N GLN A 162 -0.31 -11.34 -13.56
CA GLN A 162 -1.17 -11.40 -14.74
C GLN A 162 -0.79 -10.37 -15.81
N ARG A 163 -0.57 -9.11 -15.40
CA ARG A 163 -0.16 -8.03 -16.31
C ARG A 163 1.22 -8.28 -16.93
N ALA A 164 2.16 -8.61 -16.09
CA ALA A 164 3.55 -8.85 -16.50
C ALA A 164 3.67 -10.06 -17.43
N HIS A 165 3.03 -11.17 -17.08
CA HIS A 165 3.09 -12.40 -17.87
C HIS A 165 2.38 -12.24 -19.23
N PHE A 166 1.11 -11.85 -19.23
CA PHE A 166 0.34 -11.80 -20.48
C PHE A 166 0.59 -10.54 -21.32
N GLY A 167 0.89 -9.41 -20.69
CA GLY A 167 1.12 -8.15 -21.40
C GLY A 167 2.56 -7.98 -21.89
N PHE A 168 3.53 -8.52 -21.16
CA PHE A 168 4.95 -8.28 -21.43
C PHE A 168 5.78 -9.56 -21.62
N GLY A 169 5.17 -10.74 -21.54
CA GLY A 169 5.89 -12.02 -21.68
C GLY A 169 6.96 -12.24 -20.61
N MET A 170 6.81 -11.65 -19.42
CA MET A 170 7.80 -11.73 -18.36
C MET A 170 7.72 -13.10 -17.66
N PRO A 171 8.84 -13.84 -17.50
CA PRO A 171 8.93 -14.90 -16.54
C PRO A 171 8.71 -14.38 -15.11
N ILE A 172 7.93 -15.13 -14.30
CA ILE A 172 7.57 -14.73 -12.94
C ILE A 172 8.28 -15.59 -11.92
N LEU A 173 9.06 -14.96 -11.04
CA LEU A 173 9.54 -15.53 -9.79
C LEU A 173 8.72 -14.96 -8.65
N TYR A 174 8.47 -15.75 -7.61
CA TYR A 174 7.82 -15.18 -6.44
C TYR A 174 8.30 -15.79 -5.13
N ASN A 175 8.32 -14.95 -4.11
CA ASN A 175 8.52 -15.33 -2.72
C ASN A 175 7.27 -14.99 -1.91
N ALA A 176 6.81 -15.92 -1.09
CA ALA A 176 5.66 -15.77 -0.21
C ALA A 176 5.76 -16.76 0.95
N ARG A 177 4.98 -16.56 2.02
CA ARG A 177 4.92 -17.51 3.16
C ARG A 177 4.50 -18.93 2.78
N ARG A 178 3.83 -19.10 1.65
CA ARG A 178 3.39 -20.41 1.10
C ARG A 178 3.35 -20.36 -0.42
N GLN A 179 3.38 -21.51 -1.04
CA GLN A 179 3.15 -21.65 -2.48
C GLN A 179 1.74 -21.22 -2.87
N HIS A 180 1.60 -20.71 -4.08
CA HIS A 180 0.34 -20.27 -4.69
C HIS A 180 0.12 -21.07 -5.99
N PRO A 181 -0.51 -22.26 -5.93
CA PRO A 181 -0.72 -23.11 -7.11
C PRO A 181 -1.38 -22.41 -8.29
N GLN A 182 -2.31 -21.48 -8.00
CA GLN A 182 -2.94 -20.68 -9.06
C GLN A 182 -1.96 -19.79 -9.82
N ALA A 183 -0.92 -19.27 -9.16
CA ALA A 183 0.11 -18.48 -9.83
C ALA A 183 0.98 -19.35 -10.73
N GLU A 184 1.31 -20.54 -10.25
CA GLU A 184 2.11 -21.53 -10.98
C GLU A 184 1.35 -22.03 -12.22
N GLU A 185 0.07 -22.37 -12.07
CA GLU A 185 -0.79 -22.85 -13.16
C GLU A 185 -1.07 -21.75 -14.20
N ARG A 186 -1.41 -20.54 -13.76
CA ARG A 186 -1.88 -19.47 -14.67
C ARG A 186 -0.75 -18.71 -15.35
N PHE A 187 0.39 -18.55 -14.67
CA PHE A 187 1.47 -17.66 -15.11
C PHE A 187 2.81 -18.40 -15.27
N ASN A 188 2.82 -19.73 -15.09
CA ASN A 188 4.06 -20.51 -15.01
C ASN A 188 5.05 -19.88 -13.99
N ALA A 189 4.51 -19.29 -12.91
CA ALA A 189 5.30 -18.63 -11.89
C ALA A 189 6.10 -19.65 -11.07
N ARG A 190 7.35 -19.34 -10.77
CA ARG A 190 8.23 -20.21 -9.97
C ARG A 190 8.33 -19.68 -8.54
N TYR A 191 7.93 -20.52 -7.58
CA TYR A 191 8.17 -20.25 -6.16
C TYR A 191 9.65 -20.44 -5.83
N CYS A 192 10.26 -19.51 -5.10
CA CYS A 192 11.64 -19.62 -4.64
C CYS A 192 11.85 -18.87 -3.32
N ASP A 193 12.98 -19.16 -2.67
CA ASP A 193 13.44 -18.34 -1.55
C ASP A 193 13.81 -16.92 -2.00
N LEU A 194 13.92 -16.01 -1.03
CA LEU A 194 14.18 -14.60 -1.32
C LEU A 194 15.54 -14.39 -2.00
N ASP A 195 16.56 -15.10 -1.57
CA ASP A 195 17.92 -14.96 -2.12
C ASP A 195 17.98 -15.34 -3.59
N THR A 196 17.37 -16.47 -3.95
CA THR A 196 17.23 -16.90 -5.35
C THR A 196 16.47 -15.86 -6.18
N LEU A 197 15.36 -15.33 -5.66
CA LEU A 197 14.60 -14.31 -6.36
C LEU A 197 15.45 -13.06 -6.63
N LEU A 198 16.17 -12.56 -5.62
CA LEU A 198 17.01 -11.36 -5.74
C LEU A 198 18.14 -11.54 -6.76
N GLN A 199 18.76 -12.72 -6.82
CA GLN A 199 19.85 -13.04 -7.75
C GLN A 199 19.38 -13.17 -9.20
N GLU A 200 18.18 -13.66 -9.43
CA GLU A 200 17.70 -14.01 -10.78
C GLU A 200 16.78 -12.93 -11.39
N ALA A 201 16.10 -12.11 -10.60
CA ALA A 201 15.15 -11.11 -11.10
C ALA A 201 15.86 -9.90 -11.73
N ASP A 202 15.27 -9.38 -12.81
CA ASP A 202 15.65 -8.10 -13.41
C ASP A 202 14.83 -6.94 -12.81
N PHE A 203 13.62 -7.24 -12.36
CA PHE A 203 12.75 -6.36 -11.60
C PHE A 203 12.33 -7.04 -10.31
N VAL A 204 12.46 -6.35 -9.18
CA VAL A 204 12.02 -6.84 -7.86
C VAL A 204 10.91 -5.96 -7.35
N CYS A 205 9.68 -6.49 -7.31
CA CYS A 205 8.50 -5.77 -6.82
C CYS A 205 8.14 -6.24 -5.41
N LEU A 206 8.23 -5.32 -4.45
CA LEU A 206 7.91 -5.54 -3.04
C LEU A 206 6.45 -5.14 -2.78
N ILE A 207 5.62 -6.14 -2.42
CA ILE A 207 4.17 -5.98 -2.19
C ILE A 207 3.79 -6.71 -0.88
N LEU A 208 4.53 -6.42 0.18
CA LEU A 208 4.29 -6.99 1.51
C LEU A 208 3.54 -5.99 2.41
N PRO A 209 2.69 -6.48 3.32
CA PRO A 209 2.24 -5.67 4.44
C PRO A 209 3.39 -5.43 5.42
N LEU A 210 3.27 -4.37 6.23
CA LEU A 210 4.15 -4.14 7.36
C LEU A 210 3.75 -5.02 8.54
N SER A 211 4.71 -5.70 9.12
CA SER A 211 4.64 -6.46 10.38
C SER A 211 6.00 -6.43 11.04
N GLU A 212 6.11 -6.95 12.27
CA GLU A 212 7.41 -7.11 12.94
C GLU A 212 8.39 -7.94 12.10
N GLU A 213 7.91 -8.99 11.42
CA GLU A 213 8.73 -9.89 10.59
C GLU A 213 9.16 -9.24 9.27
N THR A 214 8.43 -8.24 8.78
CA THR A 214 8.71 -7.58 7.50
C THR A 214 9.35 -6.21 7.64
N HIS A 215 9.43 -5.66 8.87
CA HIS A 215 10.11 -4.41 9.12
C HIS A 215 11.60 -4.53 8.76
N HIS A 216 12.08 -3.62 7.90
CA HIS A 216 13.44 -3.60 7.37
C HIS A 216 13.90 -4.96 6.78
N LEU A 217 12.95 -5.73 6.22
CA LEU A 217 13.26 -6.99 5.52
C LEU A 217 14.23 -6.73 4.35
N PHE A 218 14.12 -5.59 3.67
CA PHE A 218 15.04 -5.15 2.65
C PHE A 218 16.04 -4.14 3.23
N GLY A 219 17.23 -4.60 3.49
CA GLY A 219 18.39 -3.81 3.91
C GLY A 219 19.56 -4.01 2.98
N GLN A 220 20.74 -3.59 3.39
CA GLN A 220 22.00 -3.66 2.62
C GLN A 220 22.26 -5.08 2.06
N ALA A 221 22.05 -6.12 2.89
CA ALA A 221 22.29 -7.50 2.49
C ALA A 221 21.39 -7.97 1.34
N GLN A 222 20.15 -7.47 1.26
CA GLN A 222 19.21 -7.79 0.20
C GLN A 222 19.56 -7.04 -1.09
N PHE A 223 19.88 -5.76 -1.01
CA PHE A 223 20.30 -5.00 -2.18
C PHE A 223 21.60 -5.54 -2.78
N ALA A 224 22.57 -5.92 -1.96
CA ALA A 224 23.83 -6.52 -2.41
C ALA A 224 23.66 -7.88 -3.14
N LYS A 225 22.54 -8.58 -2.96
CA LYS A 225 22.22 -9.82 -3.68
C LYS A 225 21.53 -9.59 -5.01
N MET A 226 20.99 -8.40 -5.25
CA MET A 226 20.33 -8.06 -6.51
C MET A 226 21.37 -7.92 -7.64
N LYS A 227 20.93 -8.07 -8.88
CA LYS A 227 21.77 -7.71 -10.03
C LYS A 227 22.02 -6.21 -10.03
N SER A 228 23.22 -5.79 -10.36
CA SER A 228 23.54 -4.36 -10.51
C SER A 228 22.71 -3.67 -11.61
N SER A 229 22.16 -4.44 -12.55
CA SER A 229 21.20 -3.97 -13.56
C SER A 229 19.74 -4.01 -13.10
N ALA A 230 19.44 -4.55 -11.91
CA ALA A 230 18.08 -4.73 -11.45
C ALA A 230 17.42 -3.40 -11.03
N ILE A 231 16.10 -3.37 -11.20
CA ILE A 231 15.25 -2.27 -10.77
C ILE A 231 14.39 -2.73 -9.60
N PHE A 232 14.40 -1.95 -8.53
CA PHE A 232 13.62 -2.20 -7.32
C PHE A 232 12.33 -1.37 -7.33
N ILE A 233 11.19 -2.01 -7.03
CA ILE A 233 9.88 -1.35 -6.95
C ILE A 233 9.26 -1.62 -5.58
N ASN A 234 8.88 -0.56 -4.85
CA ASN A 234 8.15 -0.69 -3.60
C ASN A 234 6.78 0.01 -3.70
N ALA A 235 5.71 -0.79 -3.62
CA ALA A 235 4.33 -0.35 -3.52
C ALA A 235 3.58 -1.08 -2.40
N GLY A 236 4.32 -1.63 -1.44
CA GLY A 236 3.78 -2.25 -0.23
C GLY A 236 3.68 -1.26 0.93
N ARG A 237 4.74 -1.22 1.75
CA ARG A 237 4.93 -0.28 2.85
C ARG A 237 6.39 0.18 2.91
N GLY A 238 6.59 1.48 3.18
CA GLY A 238 7.92 2.06 3.28
C GLY A 238 8.81 1.37 4.31
N PRO A 239 8.40 1.21 5.57
CA PRO A 239 9.23 0.60 6.62
C PRO A 239 9.56 -0.88 6.43
N VAL A 240 9.11 -1.55 5.35
CA VAL A 240 9.62 -2.87 4.96
C VAL A 240 11.04 -2.77 4.39
N VAL A 241 11.45 -1.56 4.01
CA VAL A 241 12.77 -1.22 3.48
C VAL A 241 13.50 -0.32 4.46
N ASP A 242 14.76 -0.63 4.74
CA ASP A 242 15.69 0.32 5.31
C ASP A 242 16.02 1.36 4.22
N GLU A 243 15.42 2.55 4.35
CA GLU A 243 15.52 3.60 3.33
C GLU A 243 16.96 4.11 3.17
N GLN A 244 17.76 4.10 4.24
CA GLN A 244 19.17 4.48 4.16
C GLN A 244 20.00 3.46 3.36
N ALA A 245 19.72 2.17 3.54
CA ALA A 245 20.34 1.11 2.75
C ALA A 245 19.95 1.21 1.26
N LEU A 246 18.70 1.54 0.96
CA LEU A 246 18.24 1.77 -0.42
C LEU A 246 18.96 2.96 -1.06
N ILE A 247 19.07 4.10 -0.34
CA ILE A 247 19.78 5.29 -0.82
C ILE A 247 21.23 4.92 -1.13
N ALA A 248 21.92 4.22 -0.22
CA ALA A 248 23.31 3.80 -0.42
C ALA A 248 23.45 2.86 -1.64
N ALA A 249 22.57 1.88 -1.80
CA ALA A 249 22.59 0.95 -2.92
C ALA A 249 22.41 1.66 -4.27
N LEU A 250 21.53 2.68 -4.34
CA LEU A 250 21.32 3.49 -5.54
C LEU A 250 22.54 4.39 -5.86
N GLN A 251 23.10 5.03 -4.84
CA GLN A 251 24.28 5.92 -5.01
C GLN A 251 25.54 5.15 -5.40
N ASN A 252 25.71 3.95 -4.87
CA ASN A 252 26.86 3.09 -5.16
C ASN A 252 26.69 2.25 -6.44
N GLY A 253 25.50 2.28 -7.08
CA GLY A 253 25.22 1.47 -8.26
C GLY A 253 25.11 -0.04 -7.97
N GLU A 254 24.81 -0.41 -6.73
CA GLU A 254 24.53 -1.81 -6.36
C GLU A 254 23.27 -2.30 -7.05
N ILE A 255 22.27 -1.40 -7.24
CA ILE A 255 21.09 -1.60 -8.09
C ILE A 255 20.97 -0.45 -9.09
N HIS A 256 20.32 -0.70 -10.22
CA HIS A 256 20.23 0.26 -11.30
C HIS A 256 19.33 1.46 -10.99
N ALA A 257 18.12 1.21 -10.48
CA ALA A 257 17.12 2.25 -10.26
C ALA A 257 16.06 1.78 -9.26
N ALA A 258 15.22 2.71 -8.78
CA ALA A 258 14.08 2.39 -7.95
C ALA A 258 12.81 3.16 -8.35
N GLY A 259 11.66 2.49 -8.25
CA GLY A 259 10.32 3.08 -8.35
C GLY A 259 9.56 2.91 -7.02
N LEU A 260 9.19 4.02 -6.40
CA LEU A 260 8.67 4.04 -5.03
C LEU A 260 7.31 4.72 -4.98
N ASP A 261 6.30 4.03 -4.48
CA ASP A 261 5.00 4.62 -4.14
C ASP A 261 4.85 4.87 -2.64
N VAL A 262 5.76 4.31 -1.84
CA VAL A 262 5.74 4.37 -0.36
C VAL A 262 7.14 4.63 0.19
N PHE A 263 7.21 5.28 1.37
CA PHE A 263 8.44 5.71 2.02
C PHE A 263 8.43 5.34 3.50
N GLU A 264 9.61 5.26 4.11
CA GLU A 264 9.73 4.94 5.53
C GLU A 264 8.98 5.95 6.40
N HIS A 265 9.06 7.22 6.02
CA HIS A 265 8.26 8.31 6.61
C HIS A 265 7.46 9.01 5.53
N GLU A 266 6.14 9.08 5.70
CA GLU A 266 5.21 9.77 4.80
C GLU A 266 4.53 10.95 5.52
N PRO A 267 4.51 12.15 4.91
CA PRO A 267 5.11 12.54 3.63
C PRO A 267 6.64 12.51 3.63
N LEU A 268 7.25 12.16 2.47
CA LEU A 268 8.70 12.16 2.30
C LEU A 268 9.28 13.55 2.59
N ALA A 269 10.39 13.58 3.34
CA ALA A 269 11.06 14.83 3.69
C ALA A 269 11.58 15.57 2.44
N LYS A 270 11.46 16.89 2.43
CA LYS A 270 11.84 17.74 1.28
C LYS A 270 13.32 17.70 0.95
N ASP A 271 14.15 17.32 1.89
CA ASP A 271 15.59 17.18 1.80
C ASP A 271 16.05 15.72 1.66
N SER A 272 15.12 14.80 1.43
CA SER A 272 15.46 13.39 1.21
C SER A 272 16.38 13.24 -0.01
N PRO A 273 17.50 12.50 0.13
CA PRO A 273 18.39 12.21 -0.99
C PRO A 273 17.70 11.52 -2.17
N LEU A 274 16.62 10.76 -1.93
CA LEU A 274 15.83 10.09 -2.99
C LEU A 274 15.30 11.08 -4.03
N LEU A 275 15.01 12.32 -3.63
CA LEU A 275 14.47 13.36 -4.53
C LEU A 275 15.50 13.91 -5.51
N SER A 276 16.79 13.74 -5.21
CA SER A 276 17.90 14.21 -6.05
C SER A 276 18.51 13.12 -6.94
N LEU A 277 18.10 11.85 -6.76
CA LEU A 277 18.61 10.73 -7.54
C LEU A 277 17.86 10.62 -8.89
N PRO A 278 18.55 10.74 -10.04
CA PRO A 278 17.90 10.70 -11.35
C PRO A 278 17.35 9.30 -11.71
N ASN A 279 17.84 8.26 -11.02
CA ASN A 279 17.40 6.88 -11.18
C ASN A 279 16.29 6.47 -10.20
N VAL A 280 15.59 7.46 -9.60
CA VAL A 280 14.43 7.21 -8.72
C VAL A 280 13.17 7.83 -9.30
N VAL A 281 12.10 7.04 -9.37
CA VAL A 281 10.74 7.51 -9.60
C VAL A 281 10.00 7.45 -8.27
N ALA A 282 9.62 8.62 -7.73
CA ALA A 282 8.93 8.76 -6.46
C ALA A 282 7.48 9.22 -6.68
N LEU A 283 6.51 8.48 -6.13
CA LEU A 283 5.08 8.78 -6.18
C LEU A 283 4.53 8.94 -4.76
N PRO A 284 3.55 9.83 -4.52
CA PRO A 284 3.07 10.16 -3.17
C PRO A 284 1.95 9.23 -2.70
N HIS A 285 2.22 7.91 -2.65
CA HIS A 285 1.30 6.85 -2.19
C HIS A 285 -0.03 6.88 -2.96
N ILE A 286 0.07 6.79 -4.29
CA ILE A 286 -1.07 6.87 -5.21
C ILE A 286 -1.59 5.52 -5.67
N GLY A 287 -1.11 4.40 -5.16
CA GLY A 287 -1.46 3.05 -5.62
C GLY A 287 -2.95 2.80 -5.83
N SER A 288 -3.81 3.38 -5.00
CA SER A 288 -5.28 3.30 -5.14
C SER A 288 -5.95 4.62 -5.54
N ALA A 289 -5.19 5.62 -5.99
CA ALA A 289 -5.70 6.99 -6.17
C ALA A 289 -6.36 7.21 -7.54
N THR A 290 -7.40 6.47 -7.85
CA THR A 290 -8.37 6.83 -8.90
C THR A 290 -9.70 7.24 -8.27
N HIS A 291 -10.49 8.04 -8.97
CA HIS A 291 -11.81 8.47 -8.48
C HIS A 291 -12.70 7.26 -8.18
N GLU A 292 -12.73 6.30 -9.09
CA GLU A 292 -13.55 5.09 -9.00
C GLU A 292 -13.12 4.22 -7.81
N THR A 293 -11.83 3.97 -7.66
CA THR A 293 -11.33 3.11 -6.59
C THR A 293 -11.49 3.76 -5.22
N ARG A 294 -11.21 5.06 -5.10
CA ARG A 294 -11.39 5.78 -3.83
C ARG A 294 -12.87 5.86 -3.41
N TYR A 295 -13.78 6.03 -4.36
CA TYR A 295 -15.22 5.93 -4.11
C TYR A 295 -15.59 4.51 -3.65
N ASN A 296 -15.18 3.47 -4.37
CA ASN A 296 -15.47 2.08 -4.04
C ASN A 296 -14.87 1.66 -2.67
N MET A 297 -13.70 2.17 -2.31
CA MET A 297 -13.11 1.97 -0.98
C MET A 297 -13.98 2.60 0.11
N ALA A 298 -14.43 3.84 -0.10
CA ALA A 298 -15.30 4.53 0.85
C ALA A 298 -16.65 3.81 0.99
N ALA A 299 -17.28 3.42 -0.12
CA ALA A 299 -18.52 2.65 -0.12
C ALA A 299 -18.37 1.32 0.62
N CYS A 300 -17.31 0.57 0.31
CA CYS A 300 -17.00 -0.69 0.99
C CYS A 300 -16.81 -0.49 2.51
N ALA A 301 -16.13 0.57 2.92
CA ALA A 301 -15.90 0.83 4.35
C ALA A 301 -17.19 1.23 5.08
N VAL A 302 -18.09 1.98 4.43
CA VAL A 302 -19.42 2.31 4.95
C VAL A 302 -20.25 1.02 5.14
N ASP A 303 -20.32 0.17 4.11
CA ASP A 303 -21.03 -1.09 4.17
C ASP A 303 -20.47 -2.02 5.26
N ASN A 304 -19.16 -2.13 5.33
CA ASN A 304 -18.48 -2.91 6.35
C ASN A 304 -18.85 -2.46 7.79
N LEU A 305 -18.92 -1.13 8.04
CA LEU A 305 -19.30 -0.66 9.37
C LEU A 305 -20.78 -0.95 9.68
N ILE A 306 -21.67 -0.76 8.69
CA ILE A 306 -23.09 -1.08 8.83
C ILE A 306 -23.25 -2.57 9.15
N ASP A 307 -22.58 -3.44 8.39
CA ASP A 307 -22.63 -4.88 8.59
C ASP A 307 -22.08 -5.29 9.96
N ALA A 308 -20.92 -4.76 10.35
CA ALA A 308 -20.28 -5.09 11.63
C ALA A 308 -21.14 -4.70 12.83
N LEU A 309 -21.73 -3.50 12.85
CA LEU A 309 -22.62 -3.05 13.94
C LEU A 309 -23.94 -3.81 13.98
N ASN A 310 -24.39 -4.39 12.84
CA ASN A 310 -25.54 -5.28 12.76
C ASN A 310 -25.19 -6.76 13.05
N GLY A 311 -23.92 -7.08 13.33
CA GLY A 311 -23.46 -8.43 13.65
C GLY A 311 -23.09 -9.30 12.45
N ASN A 312 -23.01 -8.73 11.23
CA ASN A 312 -22.60 -9.42 10.01
C ASN A 312 -21.10 -9.20 9.78
N VAL A 313 -20.29 -10.23 9.98
CA VAL A 313 -18.81 -10.15 9.87
C VAL A 313 -18.22 -11.22 8.95
N GLU A 314 -18.98 -11.66 7.96
CA GLU A 314 -18.57 -12.74 7.05
C GLU A 314 -17.45 -12.33 6.09
N LYS A 315 -17.37 -11.04 5.76
CA LYS A 315 -16.39 -10.50 4.80
C LYS A 315 -15.64 -9.33 5.40
N ASN A 316 -14.42 -9.12 4.92
CA ASN A 316 -13.61 -7.93 5.21
C ASN A 316 -13.31 -7.67 6.70
N CYS A 317 -13.48 -8.66 7.56
CA CYS A 317 -13.14 -8.56 8.97
C CYS A 317 -11.71 -9.11 9.22
N VAL A 318 -10.89 -8.31 9.89
CA VAL A 318 -9.51 -8.68 10.23
C VAL A 318 -9.47 -9.64 11.41
N ASN A 319 -10.37 -9.45 12.37
CA ASN A 319 -10.41 -10.18 13.64
C ASN A 319 -11.78 -10.83 13.94
N PRO A 320 -12.29 -11.71 13.07
CA PRO A 320 -13.63 -12.29 13.20
C PRO A 320 -13.82 -13.14 14.47
N GLN A 321 -12.74 -13.59 15.11
CA GLN A 321 -12.76 -14.38 16.34
C GLN A 321 -13.27 -13.62 17.57
N VAL A 322 -13.37 -12.29 17.52
CA VAL A 322 -13.85 -11.47 18.66
C VAL A 322 -15.35 -11.21 18.66
N LYS A 323 -16.06 -11.74 17.66
CA LYS A 323 -17.53 -11.65 17.51
C LYS A 323 -18.29 -12.22 18.71
#